data_cc895954b3a60dd5a63c318029326d65
#
_entry.id   cc895954b3a60dd5a63c318029326d65
#
_cell.length_a   1.000
_cell.length_b   1.000
_cell.length_c   1.000
_cell.angle_alpha   90.00
_cell.angle_beta   90.00
_cell.angle_gamma   90.00
#
_symmetry.space_group_name_H-M   'P 1'
#
loop_
_entity.id
_entity.type
_entity.pdbx_description
1 polymer ?
#
loop_
_entity_poly.entity_id
_entity_poly.type
_entity_poly.pdbx_seq_one_letter_code
_entity_poly.pdbx_strand_id
1 'polypeptide(L)'
;MQNQYQSLIAIAFAMLLQACSQQVDTAKVEANVTKAEADGQKKIIDAQAKLDQVVAQSNKELISMQADAKKDAANDPNAATPAVGADMTKARTNAEIKIAGAQYDVDTAKAKAAEEVAEARCELQLGDANKACVASAKASYESAEATAKAKRDAPHPAQ
;
A
#
# COMPACT_ATOMS: atom_id res chain seq x y z
N MET A 1 42.84 45.34 -29.40
CA MET A 1 42.03 44.81 -28.28
C MET A 1 40.66 44.24 -28.69
N GLN A 2 40.27 44.29 -29.97
CA GLN A 2 38.94 43.86 -30.44
C GLN A 2 38.86 42.36 -30.79
N ASN A 3 39.98 41.66 -31.07
CA ASN A 3 39.98 40.25 -31.46
C ASN A 3 39.86 39.23 -30.32
N GLN A 4 40.09 39.65 -29.06
CA GLN A 4 39.99 38.72 -27.93
C GLN A 4 38.55 38.49 -27.48
N TYR A 5 37.65 39.42 -27.72
CA TYR A 5 36.22 39.26 -27.35
C TYR A 5 35.45 38.34 -28.29
N GLN A 6 35.85 38.25 -29.56
CA GLN A 6 35.18 37.36 -30.52
C GLN A 6 35.47 35.88 -30.26
N SER A 7 36.64 35.53 -29.71
CA SER A 7 36.96 34.14 -29.35
C SER A 7 36.24 33.65 -28.12
N LEU A 8 35.92 34.51 -27.16
CA LEU A 8 35.20 34.15 -25.94
C LEU A 8 33.69 33.92 -26.18
N ILE A 9 33.09 34.63 -27.14
CA ILE A 9 31.67 34.45 -27.48
C ILE A 9 31.45 33.15 -28.24
N ALA A 10 32.41 32.69 -29.06
CA ALA A 10 32.30 31.43 -29.80
C ALA A 10 32.37 30.19 -28.90
N ILE A 11 33.13 30.26 -27.79
CA ILE A 11 33.24 29.14 -26.83
C ILE A 11 31.98 29.03 -25.96
N ALA A 12 31.35 30.17 -25.60
CA ALA A 12 30.12 30.17 -24.81
C ALA A 12 28.92 29.56 -25.58
N PHE A 13 28.88 29.72 -26.90
CA PHE A 13 27.81 29.18 -27.75
C PHE A 13 27.96 27.66 -28.01
N ALA A 14 29.17 27.12 -28.00
CA ALA A 14 29.40 25.67 -28.15
C ALA A 14 28.99 24.85 -26.93
N MET A 15 29.01 25.43 -25.73
CA MET A 15 28.58 24.73 -24.51
C MET A 15 27.04 24.66 -24.36
N LEU A 16 26.30 25.56 -25.02
CA LEU A 16 24.82 25.55 -24.98
C LEU A 16 24.22 24.48 -25.90
N LEU A 17 24.93 23.95 -26.87
CA LEU A 17 24.44 22.90 -27.78
C LEU A 17 24.61 21.49 -27.26
N GLN A 18 25.39 21.26 -26.21
CA GLN A 18 25.54 19.94 -25.60
C GLN A 18 24.47 19.63 -24.54
N ALA A 19 23.66 20.62 -24.13
CA ALA A 19 22.56 20.43 -23.16
C ALA A 19 21.30 19.81 -23.82
N CYS A 20 21.26 19.63 -25.14
CA CYS A 20 20.06 19.17 -25.85
C CYS A 20 19.97 17.66 -26.07
N SER A 21 20.89 16.83 -25.57
CA SER A 21 20.91 15.41 -25.93
C SER A 21 20.30 14.45 -24.90
N GLN A 22 19.75 14.96 -23.79
CA GLN A 22 19.05 14.12 -22.79
C GLN A 22 17.77 14.79 -22.30
N GLN A 23 16.92 15.18 -23.24
CA GLN A 23 15.61 15.70 -22.87
C GLN A 23 14.73 14.53 -22.49
N VAL A 24 14.38 14.45 -21.20
CA VAL A 24 13.37 13.50 -20.70
C VAL A 24 12.04 13.83 -21.38
N ASP A 25 11.39 12.84 -21.96
CA ASP A 25 10.06 12.98 -22.54
C ASP A 25 9.03 13.09 -21.39
N THR A 26 8.76 14.33 -20.97
CA THR A 26 7.84 14.62 -19.86
C THR A 26 6.44 14.13 -20.15
N ALA A 27 5.97 14.16 -21.39
CA ALA A 27 4.65 13.66 -21.76
C ALA A 27 4.54 12.15 -21.56
N LYS A 28 5.61 11.40 -21.89
CA LYS A 28 5.68 9.97 -21.64
C LYS A 28 5.69 9.66 -20.13
N VAL A 29 6.45 10.42 -19.34
CA VAL A 29 6.48 10.24 -17.89
C VAL A 29 5.12 10.52 -17.26
N GLU A 30 4.43 11.60 -17.66
CA GLU A 30 3.07 11.89 -17.19
C GLU A 30 2.09 10.77 -17.54
N ALA A 31 2.20 10.18 -18.73
CA ALA A 31 1.39 9.02 -19.12
C ALA A 31 1.68 7.79 -18.24
N ASN A 32 2.97 7.53 -17.92
CA ASN A 32 3.38 6.45 -17.04
C ASN A 32 2.86 6.67 -15.60
N VAL A 33 2.95 7.89 -15.09
CA VAL A 33 2.41 8.27 -13.76
C VAL A 33 0.90 8.04 -13.72
N THR A 34 0.16 8.55 -14.71
CA THR A 34 -1.29 8.39 -14.78
C THR A 34 -1.69 6.92 -14.83
N LYS A 35 -0.94 6.11 -15.59
CA LYS A 35 -1.17 4.67 -15.66
C LYS A 35 -0.89 3.99 -14.31
N ALA A 36 0.22 4.32 -13.65
CA ALA A 36 0.57 3.77 -12.34
C ALA A 36 -0.49 4.14 -11.28
N GLU A 37 -1.00 5.38 -11.31
CA GLU A 37 -2.08 5.82 -10.42
C GLU A 37 -3.38 5.02 -10.67
N ALA A 38 -3.77 4.83 -11.93
CA ALA A 38 -4.98 4.07 -12.27
C ALA A 38 -4.86 2.58 -11.89
N ASP A 39 -3.73 1.95 -12.21
CA ASP A 39 -3.46 0.55 -11.87
C ASP A 39 -3.37 0.35 -10.35
N GLY A 40 -2.72 1.28 -9.65
CA GLY A 40 -2.62 1.29 -8.19
C GLY A 40 -4.00 1.44 -7.53
N GLN A 41 -4.81 2.38 -8.00
CA GLN A 41 -6.17 2.59 -7.49
C GLN A 41 -7.03 1.34 -7.64
N LYS A 42 -6.94 0.65 -8.78
CA LYS A 42 -7.65 -0.62 -9.00
C LYS A 42 -7.24 -1.68 -7.99
N LYS A 43 -5.92 -1.86 -7.76
CA LYS A 43 -5.42 -2.83 -6.76
C LYS A 43 -5.92 -2.51 -5.35
N ILE A 44 -5.98 -1.23 -4.98
CA ILE A 44 -6.49 -0.77 -3.68
C ILE A 44 -7.98 -1.08 -3.55
N ILE A 45 -8.78 -0.80 -4.57
CA ILE A 45 -10.23 -1.10 -4.59
C ILE A 45 -10.46 -2.61 -4.44
N ASP A 46 -9.72 -3.43 -5.19
CA ASP A 46 -9.84 -4.89 -5.12
C ASP A 46 -9.47 -5.43 -3.74
N ALA A 47 -8.42 -4.89 -3.10
CA ALA A 47 -8.03 -5.26 -1.74
C ALA A 47 -9.08 -4.80 -0.71
N GLN A 48 -9.62 -3.58 -0.85
CA GLN A 48 -10.68 -3.07 0.02
C GLN A 48 -11.96 -3.91 -0.08
N ALA A 49 -12.37 -4.31 -1.28
CA ALA A 49 -13.53 -5.18 -1.47
C ALA A 49 -13.36 -6.54 -0.77
N LYS A 50 -12.15 -7.10 -0.79
CA LYS A 50 -11.84 -8.33 -0.05
C LYS A 50 -11.92 -8.12 1.46
N LEU A 51 -11.39 -7.01 1.98
CA LEU A 51 -11.51 -6.66 3.39
C LEU A 51 -12.97 -6.57 3.82
N ASP A 52 -13.79 -5.84 3.05
CA ASP A 52 -15.21 -5.67 3.33
C ASP A 52 -15.94 -7.02 3.34
N GLN A 53 -15.59 -7.92 2.41
CA GLN A 53 -16.13 -9.29 2.38
C GLN A 53 -15.71 -10.09 3.62
N VAL A 54 -14.46 -10.02 4.05
CA VAL A 54 -13.96 -10.70 5.25
C VAL A 54 -14.67 -10.18 6.50
N VAL A 55 -14.84 -8.87 6.63
CA VAL A 55 -15.56 -8.23 7.74
C VAL A 55 -17.02 -8.69 7.76
N ALA A 56 -17.71 -8.67 6.63
CA ALA A 56 -19.11 -9.09 6.53
C ALA A 56 -19.27 -10.56 6.89
N GLN A 57 -18.40 -11.43 6.39
CA GLN A 57 -18.44 -12.87 6.71
C GLN A 57 -18.14 -13.13 8.17
N SER A 58 -17.13 -12.50 8.76
CA SER A 58 -16.77 -12.64 10.17
C SER A 58 -17.92 -12.19 11.08
N ASN A 59 -18.55 -11.07 10.76
CA ASN A 59 -19.72 -10.58 11.51
C ASN A 59 -20.90 -11.57 11.42
N LYS A 60 -21.17 -12.14 10.24
CA LYS A 60 -22.23 -13.13 10.06
C LYS A 60 -21.96 -14.40 10.89
N GLU A 61 -20.72 -14.90 10.89
CA GLU A 61 -20.30 -16.05 11.70
C GLU A 61 -20.51 -15.78 13.20
N LEU A 62 -20.11 -14.61 13.71
CA LEU A 62 -20.28 -14.23 15.10
C LEU A 62 -21.75 -14.09 15.51
N ILE A 63 -22.59 -13.48 14.66
CA ILE A 63 -24.03 -13.35 14.88
C ILE A 63 -24.70 -14.75 14.94
N SER A 64 -24.34 -15.66 14.04
CA SER A 64 -24.85 -17.04 14.04
C SER A 64 -24.50 -17.76 15.33
N MET A 65 -23.23 -17.73 15.75
CA MET A 65 -22.79 -18.33 17.00
C MET A 65 -23.51 -17.75 18.23
N GLN A 66 -23.73 -16.43 18.24
CA GLN A 66 -24.47 -15.77 19.33
C GLN A 66 -25.95 -16.21 19.36
N ALA A 67 -26.57 -16.42 18.18
CA ALA A 67 -27.94 -16.88 18.10
C ALA A 67 -28.06 -18.35 18.58
N ASP A 68 -27.11 -19.20 18.19
CA ASP A 68 -27.07 -20.59 18.63
C ASP A 68 -26.85 -20.69 20.13
N ALA A 69 -25.91 -19.91 20.69
CA ALA A 69 -25.70 -19.89 22.15
C ALA A 69 -26.93 -19.40 22.93
N LYS A 70 -27.70 -18.46 22.42
CA LYS A 70 -28.96 -18.02 23.02
C LYS A 70 -30.03 -19.11 22.97
N LYS A 71 -30.13 -19.86 21.88
CA LYS A 71 -31.06 -20.96 21.70
C LYS A 71 -30.75 -22.09 22.67
N ASP A 72 -29.47 -22.44 22.82
CA ASP A 72 -29.03 -23.48 23.74
C ASP A 72 -29.32 -23.10 25.20
N ALA A 73 -29.03 -21.86 25.60
CA ALA A 73 -29.36 -21.36 26.93
C ALA A 73 -30.87 -21.28 27.22
N ALA A 74 -31.71 -21.13 26.19
CA ALA A 74 -33.17 -21.14 26.36
C ALA A 74 -33.71 -22.58 26.55
N ASN A 75 -33.04 -23.56 25.95
CA ASN A 75 -33.45 -24.98 26.05
C ASN A 75 -32.91 -25.64 27.33
N ASP A 76 -31.73 -25.23 27.78
CA ASP A 76 -31.10 -25.72 29.04
C ASP A 76 -30.42 -24.53 29.75
N PRO A 77 -31.01 -24.00 30.84
CA PRO A 77 -30.44 -22.91 31.60
C PRO A 77 -29.04 -23.18 32.19
N ASN A 78 -28.68 -24.49 32.34
CA ASN A 78 -27.35 -24.89 32.78
C ASN A 78 -26.35 -25.03 31.63
N ALA A 79 -26.81 -24.99 30.36
CA ALA A 79 -25.96 -25.04 29.18
C ALA A 79 -25.22 -23.73 28.90
N ALA A 80 -25.56 -22.62 29.59
CA ALA A 80 -24.78 -21.37 29.61
C ALA A 80 -23.44 -21.60 30.33
N THR A 81 -22.66 -22.54 29.79
CA THR A 81 -21.43 -23.03 30.40
C THR A 81 -20.24 -22.13 30.02
N PRO A 82 -19.15 -22.16 30.81
CA PRO A 82 -17.86 -21.54 30.43
C PRO A 82 -17.38 -21.91 29.03
N ALA A 83 -17.79 -23.07 28.49
CA ALA A 83 -17.45 -23.54 27.16
C ALA A 83 -17.98 -22.62 26.05
N VAL A 84 -19.25 -22.17 26.14
CA VAL A 84 -19.83 -21.23 25.14
C VAL A 84 -19.08 -19.92 25.14
N GLY A 85 -18.68 -19.40 26.31
CA GLY A 85 -17.86 -18.19 26.41
C GLY A 85 -16.48 -18.36 25.78
N ALA A 86 -15.84 -19.51 25.98
CA ALA A 86 -14.54 -19.83 25.38
C ALA A 86 -14.60 -19.94 23.84
N ASP A 87 -15.67 -20.57 23.31
CA ASP A 87 -15.87 -20.71 21.87
C ASP A 87 -16.14 -19.36 21.21
N MET A 88 -16.94 -18.48 21.83
CA MET A 88 -17.18 -17.11 21.37
C MET A 88 -15.89 -16.28 21.35
N THR A 89 -15.07 -16.40 22.40
CA THR A 89 -13.78 -15.71 22.47
C THR A 89 -12.85 -16.18 21.35
N LYS A 90 -12.75 -17.48 21.14
CA LYS A 90 -11.96 -18.05 20.04
C LYS A 90 -12.45 -17.60 18.66
N ALA A 91 -13.77 -17.56 18.46
CA ALA A 91 -14.35 -17.09 17.20
C ALA A 91 -14.04 -15.60 16.95
N ARG A 92 -14.12 -14.75 17.97
CA ARG A 92 -13.74 -13.33 17.87
C ARG A 92 -12.27 -13.17 17.51
N THR A 93 -11.37 -13.85 18.22
CA THR A 93 -9.94 -13.82 17.92
C THR A 93 -9.66 -14.27 16.48
N ASN A 94 -10.31 -15.33 16.02
CA ASN A 94 -10.16 -15.78 14.64
C ASN A 94 -10.69 -14.76 13.63
N ALA A 95 -11.79 -14.07 13.92
CA ALA A 95 -12.32 -12.99 13.10
C ALA A 95 -11.35 -11.81 13.03
N GLU A 96 -10.79 -11.39 14.16
CA GLU A 96 -9.80 -10.33 14.25
C GLU A 96 -8.54 -10.65 13.44
N ILE A 97 -8.03 -11.88 13.53
CA ILE A 97 -6.87 -12.33 12.74
C ILE A 97 -7.17 -12.29 11.24
N LYS A 98 -8.35 -12.76 10.81
CA LYS A 98 -8.76 -12.69 9.39
C LYS A 98 -8.85 -11.23 8.90
N ILE A 99 -9.45 -10.35 9.70
CA ILE A 99 -9.61 -8.93 9.39
C ILE A 99 -8.24 -8.24 9.34
N ALA A 100 -7.34 -8.50 10.30
CA ALA A 100 -6.00 -7.96 10.32
C ALA A 100 -5.19 -8.42 9.08
N GLY A 101 -5.36 -9.66 8.64
CA GLY A 101 -4.78 -10.17 7.39
C GLY A 101 -5.27 -9.42 6.16
N ALA A 102 -6.58 -9.23 6.04
CA ALA A 102 -7.17 -8.49 4.92
C ALA A 102 -6.81 -6.99 4.96
N GLN A 103 -6.68 -6.38 6.16
CA GLN A 103 -6.20 -5.01 6.31
C GLN A 103 -4.73 -4.88 5.89
N TYR A 104 -3.89 -5.86 6.20
CA TYR A 104 -2.51 -5.92 5.71
C TYR A 104 -2.46 -5.89 4.17
N ASP A 105 -3.32 -6.64 3.50
CA ASP A 105 -3.39 -6.65 2.03
C ASP A 105 -3.75 -5.26 1.48
N VAL A 106 -4.67 -4.53 2.12
CA VAL A 106 -5.04 -3.15 1.74
C VAL A 106 -3.86 -2.19 1.96
N ASP A 107 -3.22 -2.24 3.12
CA ASP A 107 -2.09 -1.36 3.45
C ASP A 107 -0.91 -1.62 2.50
N THR A 108 -0.63 -2.88 2.17
CA THR A 108 0.42 -3.27 1.21
C THR A 108 0.08 -2.84 -0.22
N ALA A 109 -1.19 -2.97 -0.64
CA ALA A 109 -1.62 -2.48 -1.95
C ALA A 109 -1.44 -0.96 -2.08
N LYS A 110 -1.75 -0.18 -1.03
CA LYS A 110 -1.52 1.27 -0.97
C LYS A 110 -0.03 1.61 -1.05
N ALA A 111 0.79 0.91 -0.28
CA ALA A 111 2.24 1.12 -0.28
C ALA A 111 2.84 0.82 -1.66
N LYS A 112 2.40 -0.27 -2.31
CA LYS A 112 2.88 -0.63 -3.65
C LYS A 112 2.43 0.34 -4.72
N ALA A 113 1.20 0.83 -4.67
CA ALA A 113 0.71 1.86 -5.57
C ALA A 113 1.53 3.16 -5.44
N ALA A 114 1.86 3.56 -4.20
CA ALA A 114 2.69 4.74 -3.95
C ALA A 114 4.12 4.57 -4.49
N GLU A 115 4.72 3.39 -4.36
CA GLU A 115 6.02 3.06 -4.93
C GLU A 115 5.99 3.16 -6.46
N GLU A 116 5.03 2.51 -7.13
CA GLU A 116 4.91 2.51 -8.59
C GLU A 116 4.75 3.93 -9.16
N VAL A 117 3.95 4.78 -8.49
CA VAL A 117 3.81 6.20 -8.85
C VAL A 117 5.11 6.98 -8.63
N ALA A 118 5.80 6.73 -7.50
CA ALA A 118 7.06 7.39 -7.21
C ALA A 118 8.16 6.98 -8.21
N GLU A 119 8.26 5.70 -8.57
CA GLU A 119 9.19 5.21 -9.58
C GLU A 119 8.93 5.83 -10.95
N ALA A 120 7.66 5.92 -11.37
CA ALA A 120 7.29 6.59 -12.62
C ALA A 120 7.72 8.08 -12.62
N ARG A 121 7.57 8.78 -11.50
CA ARG A 121 8.04 10.16 -11.35
C ARG A 121 9.57 10.27 -11.38
N CYS A 122 10.28 9.25 -10.90
CA CYS A 122 11.75 9.22 -10.95
C CYS A 122 12.29 9.21 -12.38
N GLU A 123 11.50 8.80 -13.39
CA GLU A 123 11.87 8.88 -14.80
C GLU A 123 12.14 10.32 -15.28
N LEU A 124 11.70 11.35 -14.55
CA LEU A 124 12.06 12.75 -14.79
C LEU A 124 13.52 13.06 -14.45
N GLN A 125 14.18 12.19 -13.72
CA GLN A 125 15.58 12.37 -13.30
C GLN A 125 16.50 11.47 -14.15
N LEU A 126 17.75 11.89 -14.30
CA LEU A 126 18.74 11.20 -15.09
C LEU A 126 19.91 10.70 -14.22
N GLY A 127 20.56 9.65 -14.70
CA GLY A 127 21.81 9.16 -14.11
C GLY A 127 21.63 8.71 -12.64
N ASP A 128 22.54 9.16 -11.78
CA ASP A 128 22.54 8.75 -10.37
C ASP A 128 21.40 9.36 -9.56
N ALA A 129 20.84 10.51 -9.97
CA ALA A 129 19.65 11.09 -9.36
C ALA A 129 18.43 10.19 -9.56
N ASN A 130 18.25 9.61 -10.74
CA ASN A 130 17.19 8.62 -11.00
C ASN A 130 17.35 7.39 -10.10
N LYS A 131 18.54 6.81 -10.03
CA LYS A 131 18.82 5.64 -9.17
C LYS A 131 18.54 5.93 -7.70
N ALA A 132 18.95 7.10 -7.20
CA ALA A 132 18.69 7.51 -5.82
C ALA A 132 17.19 7.70 -5.55
N CYS A 133 16.44 8.29 -6.50
CA CYS A 133 15.00 8.45 -6.43
C CYS A 133 14.29 7.09 -6.32
N VAL A 134 14.60 6.15 -7.23
CA VAL A 134 14.02 4.79 -7.23
C VAL A 134 14.37 4.04 -5.93
N ALA A 135 15.61 4.14 -5.46
CA ALA A 135 16.00 3.55 -4.18
C ALA A 135 15.20 4.12 -2.99
N SER A 136 14.93 5.43 -3.00
CA SER A 136 14.09 6.08 -1.99
C SER A 136 12.64 5.61 -2.05
N ALA A 137 12.06 5.47 -3.24
CA ALA A 137 10.71 4.95 -3.43
C ALA A 137 10.58 3.52 -2.85
N LYS A 138 11.55 2.66 -3.18
CA LYS A 138 11.61 1.29 -2.67
C LYS A 138 11.77 1.22 -1.15
N ALA A 139 12.66 2.01 -0.57
CA ALA A 139 12.83 2.08 0.89
C ALA A 139 11.55 2.54 1.61
N SER A 140 10.80 3.46 0.99
CA SER A 140 9.50 3.90 1.51
C SER A 140 8.47 2.78 1.49
N TYR A 141 8.41 1.99 0.42
CA TYR A 141 7.57 0.81 0.34
C TYR A 141 7.93 -0.22 1.42
N GLU A 142 9.21 -0.59 1.55
CA GLU A 142 9.69 -1.56 2.54
C GLU A 142 9.33 -1.14 3.97
N SER A 143 9.46 0.14 4.28
CA SER A 143 9.07 0.71 5.58
C SER A 143 7.57 0.62 5.83
N ALA A 144 6.76 0.94 4.82
CA ALA A 144 5.31 0.85 4.91
C ALA A 144 4.82 -0.59 5.05
N GLU A 145 5.41 -1.53 4.30
CA GLU A 145 5.12 -2.96 4.39
C GLU A 145 5.48 -3.52 5.77
N ALA A 146 6.66 -3.17 6.31
CA ALA A 146 7.06 -3.56 7.66
C ALA A 146 6.07 -3.04 8.73
N THR A 147 5.59 -1.81 8.56
CA THR A 147 4.57 -1.21 9.44
C THR A 147 3.24 -1.96 9.34
N ALA A 148 2.79 -2.29 8.13
CA ALA A 148 1.57 -3.06 7.90
C ALA A 148 1.68 -4.47 8.52
N LYS A 149 2.83 -5.12 8.35
CA LYS A 149 3.12 -6.42 8.95
C LYS A 149 3.10 -6.36 10.47
N ALA A 150 3.70 -5.35 11.08
CA ALA A 150 3.69 -5.18 12.54
C ALA A 150 2.26 -5.00 13.08
N LYS A 151 1.38 -4.29 12.37
CA LYS A 151 -0.05 -4.16 12.73
C LYS A 151 -0.79 -5.49 12.65
N ARG A 152 -0.56 -6.27 11.59
CA ARG A 152 -1.17 -7.60 11.42
C ARG A 152 -0.75 -8.57 12.51
N ASP A 153 0.53 -8.56 12.86
CA ASP A 153 1.13 -9.51 13.80
C ASP A 153 0.99 -9.03 15.27
N ALA A 154 0.39 -7.87 15.50
CA ALA A 154 0.14 -7.36 16.84
C ALA A 154 -0.77 -8.32 17.63
N PRO A 155 -0.53 -8.51 18.94
CA PRO A 155 -1.41 -9.33 19.76
C PRO A 155 -2.86 -8.81 19.69
N HIS A 156 -3.79 -9.68 19.34
CA HIS A 156 -5.21 -9.40 19.39
C HIS A 156 -5.71 -9.78 20.80
N PRO A 157 -5.92 -8.81 21.71
CA PRO A 157 -6.40 -9.12 23.06
C PRO A 157 -7.80 -9.70 22.97
N ALA A 158 -7.97 -10.91 23.50
CA ALA A 158 -9.30 -11.47 23.72
C ALA A 158 -10.01 -10.53 24.72
N GLN A 159 -10.97 -9.74 24.26
CA GLN A 159 -11.88 -8.93 25.08
C GLN A 159 -13.07 -9.71 25.56
#